data_32c6e9bd4a0af322e58e8bfa22ff3298
#
_entry.id   32c6e9bd4a0af322e58e8bfa22ff3298
#
_cell.length_a   1.000
_cell.length_b   1.000
_cell.length_c   1.000
_cell.angle_alpha   90.00
_cell.angle_beta   90.00
_cell.angle_gamma   90.00
#
_symmetry.space_group_name_H-M   'P 1'
#
loop_
_entity.id
_entity.type
_entity.pdbx_description
1 polymer ?
#
loop_
_entity_poly.entity_id
_entity_poly.type
_entity_poly.pdbx_seq_one_letter_code
_entity_poly.pdbx_strand_id
1 'polypeptide(L)'
;FVNLLTGYCIGVSFTSGKIYKTTNGGVNWAAETIPSVAGIYNLQFLNELTGWAVGSRGNTFRTTTGGAVFISQTSSIVPENFKLSQNYPNPFNPSTRINYELKNTNYVTLKVFDLLGKEVASLVNEKQNAGSYAVDFNSTEYNLPSGIYFYTLAAGEFKETRKMILIK
;
A
#
# COMPACT_ATOMS: atom_id res chain seq x y z
N PHE A 1 -13.28 -10.05 -13.46
CA PHE A 1 -14.28 -9.14 -12.92
C PHE A 1 -14.76 -9.67 -11.58
N VAL A 2 -14.94 -8.77 -10.63
CA VAL A 2 -15.47 -9.07 -9.28
C VAL A 2 -16.96 -8.74 -9.19
N ASN A 3 -17.45 -7.91 -10.11
CA ASN A 3 -18.86 -7.63 -10.37
C ASN A 3 -19.03 -7.15 -11.84
N LEU A 4 -20.25 -6.73 -12.23
CA LEU A 4 -20.56 -6.30 -13.61
C LEU A 4 -19.74 -5.07 -14.07
N LEU A 5 -19.31 -4.21 -13.17
CA LEU A 5 -18.63 -2.95 -13.49
C LEU A 5 -17.15 -2.98 -13.12
N THR A 6 -16.78 -3.67 -12.03
CA THR A 6 -15.42 -3.66 -11.50
C THR A 6 -14.63 -4.88 -11.94
N GLY A 7 -13.49 -4.66 -12.56
CA GLY A 7 -12.56 -5.69 -13.00
C GLY A 7 -11.12 -5.28 -12.85
N TYR A 8 -10.24 -6.28 -12.86
CA TYR A 8 -8.79 -6.07 -12.77
C TYR A 8 -8.09 -6.90 -13.84
N CYS A 9 -7.03 -6.36 -14.42
CA CYS A 9 -6.17 -7.10 -15.33
C CYS A 9 -4.70 -6.74 -15.13
N ILE A 10 -3.83 -7.60 -15.65
CA ILE A 10 -2.38 -7.40 -15.64
C ILE A 10 -1.98 -6.89 -17.02
N GLY A 11 -1.29 -5.75 -17.05
CA GLY A 11 -0.58 -5.29 -18.23
C GLY A 11 0.87 -5.77 -18.17
N VAL A 12 1.30 -6.54 -19.15
CA VAL A 12 2.66 -7.08 -19.22
C VAL A 12 3.53 -6.13 -20.02
N SER A 13 4.61 -5.63 -19.40
CA SER A 13 5.76 -5.05 -20.07
C SER A 13 6.97 -5.88 -19.72
N PHE A 14 7.95 -5.97 -20.60
CA PHE A 14 9.18 -6.77 -20.39
C PHE A 14 9.97 -6.38 -19.13
N THR A 15 9.74 -5.21 -18.57
CA THR A 15 10.49 -4.68 -17.43
C THR A 15 9.65 -4.35 -16.20
N SER A 16 8.32 -4.28 -16.32
CA SER A 16 7.44 -3.97 -15.18
C SER A 16 6.02 -4.48 -15.42
N GLY A 17 5.47 -5.19 -14.44
CA GLY A 17 4.04 -5.52 -14.42
C GLY A 17 3.23 -4.33 -13.92
N LYS A 18 2.09 -4.05 -14.56
CA LYS A 18 1.09 -3.09 -14.08
C LYS A 18 -0.22 -3.81 -13.84
N ILE A 19 -0.93 -3.41 -12.82
CA ILE A 19 -2.31 -3.81 -12.60
C ILE A 19 -3.19 -2.67 -13.07
N TYR A 20 -4.23 -2.99 -13.80
CA TYR A 20 -5.23 -2.03 -14.24
C TYR A 20 -6.57 -2.39 -13.64
N LYS A 21 -7.31 -1.37 -13.24
CA LYS A 21 -8.67 -1.46 -12.71
C LYS A 21 -9.65 -0.77 -13.64
N THR A 22 -10.81 -1.39 -13.81
CA THR A 22 -11.99 -0.73 -14.38
C THR A 22 -13.09 -0.65 -13.33
N THR A 23 -13.92 0.39 -13.43
CA THR A 23 -15.14 0.58 -12.62
C THR A 23 -16.37 0.81 -13.49
N ASN A 24 -16.23 0.61 -14.81
CA ASN A 24 -17.28 0.83 -15.80
C ASN A 24 -17.38 -0.31 -16.83
N GLY A 25 -17.19 -1.55 -16.38
CA GLY A 25 -17.35 -2.74 -17.20
C GLY A 25 -16.28 -2.93 -18.28
N GLY A 26 -15.11 -2.30 -18.14
CA GLY A 26 -14.01 -2.42 -19.09
C GLY A 26 -13.94 -1.33 -20.14
N VAL A 27 -14.82 -0.33 -20.08
CA VAL A 27 -14.80 0.81 -21.04
C VAL A 27 -13.53 1.63 -20.87
N ASN A 28 -13.12 1.89 -19.61
CA ASN A 28 -11.87 2.55 -19.28
C ASN A 28 -11.10 1.74 -18.22
N TRP A 29 -9.77 1.83 -18.28
CA TRP A 29 -8.86 1.17 -17.37
C TRP A 29 -7.86 2.17 -16.79
N ALA A 30 -7.79 2.27 -15.48
CA ALA A 30 -6.80 3.07 -14.75
C ALA A 30 -5.68 2.17 -14.24
N ALA A 31 -4.43 2.63 -14.34
CA ALA A 31 -3.30 1.90 -13.78
C ALA A 31 -3.25 2.08 -12.26
N GLU A 32 -3.11 0.96 -11.54
CA GLU A 32 -2.90 0.95 -10.10
C GLU A 32 -1.42 1.01 -9.77
N THR A 33 -1.09 1.71 -8.68
CA THR A 33 0.29 1.80 -8.20
C THR A 33 0.65 0.54 -7.42
N ILE A 34 1.65 -0.20 -7.90
CA ILE A 34 2.20 -1.36 -7.19
C ILE A 34 3.61 -1.09 -6.71
N PRO A 35 3.96 -1.55 -5.49
CA PRO A 35 5.24 -1.26 -4.84
C PRO A 35 6.40 -2.01 -5.46
N SER A 36 6.64 -2.03 -6.70
CA SER A 36 7.87 -2.63 -7.24
C SER A 36 7.88 -2.71 -8.76
N VAL A 37 9.06 -2.71 -9.32
CA VAL A 37 9.42 -3.09 -10.70
C VAL A 37 9.35 -4.61 -10.96
N ALA A 38 8.69 -5.39 -10.12
CA ALA A 38 8.55 -6.84 -10.30
C ALA A 38 7.49 -7.13 -11.36
N GLY A 39 7.78 -8.05 -12.27
CA GLY A 39 6.75 -8.60 -13.17
C GLY A 39 5.64 -9.25 -12.35
N ILE A 40 4.40 -8.93 -12.63
CA ILE A 40 3.23 -9.60 -12.04
C ILE A 40 2.85 -10.78 -12.92
N TYR A 41 2.68 -11.96 -12.34
CA TYR A 41 2.37 -13.19 -13.06
C TYR A 41 0.92 -13.61 -12.90
N ASN A 42 0.33 -13.35 -11.72
CA ASN A 42 -1.05 -13.71 -11.45
C ASN A 42 -1.70 -12.69 -10.51
N LEU A 43 -3.02 -12.60 -10.63
CA LEU A 43 -3.86 -11.64 -9.92
C LEU A 43 -5.17 -12.31 -9.57
N GLN A 44 -5.59 -12.22 -8.32
CA GLN A 44 -6.88 -12.71 -7.85
C GLN A 44 -7.51 -11.72 -6.89
N PHE A 45 -8.77 -11.38 -7.15
CA PHE A 45 -9.59 -10.58 -6.25
C PHE A 45 -10.73 -11.44 -5.68
N LEU A 46 -10.94 -11.34 -4.37
CA LEU A 46 -12.06 -11.95 -3.67
C LEU A 46 -13.33 -11.09 -3.78
N ASN A 47 -13.14 -9.78 -3.75
CA ASN A 47 -14.19 -8.76 -3.88
C ASN A 47 -13.58 -7.46 -4.42
N GLU A 48 -14.38 -6.38 -4.50
CA GLU A 48 -13.94 -5.08 -5.02
C GLU A 48 -12.76 -4.44 -4.25
N LEU A 49 -12.54 -4.84 -3.00
CA LEU A 49 -11.54 -4.24 -2.12
C LEU A 49 -10.34 -5.15 -1.87
N THR A 50 -10.57 -6.47 -1.80
CA THR A 50 -9.55 -7.42 -1.35
C THR A 50 -9.05 -8.27 -2.50
N GLY A 51 -7.74 -8.24 -2.73
CA GLY A 51 -7.09 -9.03 -3.77
C GLY A 51 -5.62 -9.31 -3.47
N TRP A 52 -5.08 -10.25 -4.23
CA TRP A 52 -3.68 -10.68 -4.17
C TRP A 52 -3.10 -10.67 -5.57
N ALA A 53 -1.80 -10.35 -5.64
CA ALA A 53 -1.01 -10.51 -6.83
C ALA A 53 0.30 -11.22 -6.48
N VAL A 54 0.79 -12.06 -7.38
CA VAL A 54 2.09 -12.73 -7.26
C VAL A 54 2.97 -12.32 -8.44
N GLY A 55 4.24 -12.08 -8.14
CA GLY A 55 5.18 -11.56 -9.12
C GLY A 55 6.52 -12.27 -9.11
N SER A 56 7.46 -11.72 -9.86
CA SER A 56 8.82 -12.23 -9.96
C SER A 56 9.53 -12.22 -8.60
N ARG A 57 10.52 -13.10 -8.43
CA ARG A 57 11.36 -13.23 -7.23
C ARG A 57 10.60 -13.56 -5.94
N GLY A 58 9.43 -14.23 -6.06
CA GLY A 58 8.60 -14.57 -4.90
C GLY A 58 7.84 -13.41 -4.27
N ASN A 59 7.78 -12.25 -4.93
CA ASN A 59 7.01 -11.12 -4.44
C ASN A 59 5.52 -11.47 -4.41
N THR A 60 4.90 -11.20 -3.27
CA THR A 60 3.45 -11.28 -3.08
C THR A 60 2.93 -9.93 -2.62
N PHE A 61 1.83 -9.53 -3.20
CA PHE A 61 1.18 -8.26 -2.91
C PHE A 61 -0.26 -8.53 -2.47
N ARG A 62 -0.74 -7.76 -1.52
CA ARG A 62 -2.12 -7.79 -1.08
C ARG A 62 -2.68 -6.37 -1.08
N THR A 63 -3.94 -6.23 -1.43
CA THR A 63 -4.70 -5.00 -1.24
C THR A 63 -5.96 -5.28 -0.45
N THR A 64 -6.39 -4.30 0.33
CA THR A 64 -7.69 -4.25 1.03
C THR A 64 -8.46 -2.97 0.70
N THR A 65 -7.94 -2.21 -0.27
CA THR A 65 -8.47 -0.91 -0.70
C THR A 65 -8.88 -0.90 -2.17
N GLY A 66 -8.99 -2.09 -2.78
CA GLY A 66 -9.38 -2.24 -4.18
C GLY A 66 -8.32 -1.81 -5.19
N GLY A 67 -7.03 -1.98 -4.82
CA GLY A 67 -5.90 -1.67 -5.69
C GLY A 67 -5.26 -0.31 -5.44
N ALA A 68 -5.91 0.60 -4.70
CA ALA A 68 -5.34 1.91 -4.39
C ALA A 68 -4.02 1.80 -3.58
N VAL A 69 -3.92 0.79 -2.72
CA VAL A 69 -2.70 0.48 -1.96
C VAL A 69 -2.43 -1.02 -2.01
N PHE A 70 -1.22 -1.40 -2.39
CA PHE A 70 -0.73 -2.76 -2.27
C PHE A 70 0.33 -2.85 -1.18
N ILE A 71 0.22 -3.85 -0.31
CA ILE A 71 1.16 -4.15 0.76
C ILE A 71 2.03 -5.32 0.29
N SER A 72 3.34 -5.14 0.29
CA SER A 72 4.27 -6.23 0.04
C SER A 72 4.95 -6.68 1.33
N GLN A 73 4.93 -7.98 1.61
CA GLN A 73 5.79 -8.55 2.64
C GLN A 73 7.20 -8.73 2.05
N THR A 74 8.17 -7.96 2.54
CA THR A 74 9.52 -7.90 1.99
C THR A 74 10.49 -8.91 2.60
N SER A 75 10.11 -9.53 3.72
CA SER A 75 10.91 -10.58 4.38
C SER A 75 10.04 -11.50 5.23
N SER A 76 10.35 -12.79 5.24
CA SER A 76 9.80 -13.79 6.17
C SER A 76 10.66 -13.96 7.43
N ILE A 77 11.79 -13.26 7.54
CA ILE A 77 12.60 -13.22 8.77
C ILE A 77 11.78 -12.43 9.79
N VAL A 78 11.51 -13.04 10.94
CA VAL A 78 10.75 -12.39 12.02
C VAL A 78 11.64 -11.32 12.67
N PRO A 79 11.26 -10.04 12.62
CA PRO A 79 12.01 -8.99 13.30
C PRO A 79 11.96 -9.15 14.82
N GLU A 80 13.04 -8.79 15.50
CA GLU A 80 13.10 -8.82 16.98
C GLU A 80 12.26 -7.73 17.64
N ASN A 81 12.02 -6.62 16.95
CA ASN A 81 11.32 -5.46 17.43
C ASN A 81 10.29 -4.93 16.44
N PHE A 82 9.28 -4.22 16.93
CA PHE A 82 8.47 -3.35 16.10
C PHE A 82 9.28 -2.14 15.64
N LYS A 83 9.04 -1.68 14.43
CA LYS A 83 9.71 -0.50 13.88
C LYS A 83 8.84 0.17 12.84
N LEU A 84 8.77 1.49 12.88
CA LEU A 84 8.27 2.32 11.81
C LEU A 84 9.43 3.11 11.21
N SER A 85 9.72 2.93 9.93
CA SER A 85 10.81 3.65 9.27
C SER A 85 10.35 5.01 8.76
N GLN A 86 11.30 5.93 8.58
CA GLN A 86 11.04 7.18 7.86
C GLN A 86 10.64 6.85 6.43
N ASN A 87 9.58 7.50 5.94
CA ASN A 87 9.18 7.36 4.53
C ASN A 87 10.29 7.86 3.59
N TYR A 88 10.42 7.22 2.44
CA TYR A 88 11.39 7.61 1.41
C TYR A 88 10.75 7.55 0.02
N PRO A 89 10.93 8.62 -0.80
CA PRO A 89 11.58 9.90 -0.47
C PRO A 89 10.82 10.73 0.57
N ASN A 90 11.53 11.66 1.27
CA ASN A 90 10.93 12.68 2.13
C ASN A 90 11.84 13.93 2.10
N PRO A 91 11.41 15.08 1.53
CA PRO A 91 10.08 15.34 0.96
C PRO A 91 9.75 14.45 -0.24
N PHE A 92 8.45 14.32 -0.58
CA PHE A 92 7.96 13.47 -1.66
C PHE A 92 7.00 14.21 -2.62
N ASN A 93 6.89 13.70 -3.86
CA ASN A 93 6.01 14.19 -4.92
C ASN A 93 5.75 13.09 -5.96
N PRO A 94 4.53 12.64 -6.23
CA PRO A 94 3.41 12.61 -5.31
C PRO A 94 3.45 11.35 -4.43
N SER A 95 4.45 10.46 -4.62
CA SER A 95 4.50 9.14 -4.00
C SER A 95 5.69 8.98 -3.06
N THR A 96 5.50 8.20 -2.01
CA THR A 96 6.53 7.82 -1.05
C THR A 96 6.27 6.41 -0.52
N ARG A 97 7.32 5.75 -0.05
CA ARG A 97 7.25 4.42 0.55
C ARG A 97 7.45 4.49 2.05
N ILE A 98 6.59 3.80 2.78
CA ILE A 98 6.64 3.62 4.24
C ILE A 98 6.98 2.16 4.52
N ASN A 99 8.08 1.92 5.24
CA ASN A 99 8.47 0.58 5.67
C ASN A 99 8.23 0.43 7.16
N TYR A 100 7.78 -0.76 7.58
CA TYR A 100 7.60 -1.09 8.99
C TYR A 100 7.85 -2.58 9.26
N GLU A 101 8.13 -2.90 10.52
CA GLU A 101 8.46 -4.25 10.98
C GLU A 101 7.56 -4.64 12.15
N LEU A 102 7.08 -5.89 12.12
CA LEU A 102 6.22 -6.48 13.14
C LEU A 102 6.93 -7.68 13.77
N LYS A 103 7.19 -7.65 15.07
CA LYS A 103 7.82 -8.76 15.78
C LYS A 103 6.89 -9.95 16.03
N ASN A 104 5.59 -9.73 16.03
CA ASN A 104 4.59 -10.78 16.21
C ASN A 104 3.32 -10.44 15.42
N THR A 105 2.43 -11.42 15.30
CA THR A 105 1.14 -11.25 14.63
C THR A 105 0.23 -10.31 15.44
N ASN A 106 -0.24 -9.25 14.81
CA ASN A 106 -1.13 -8.26 15.42
C ASN A 106 -2.18 -7.72 14.46
N TYR A 107 -3.22 -7.08 15.03
CA TYR A 107 -4.06 -6.18 14.25
C TYR A 107 -3.29 -4.87 14.05
N VAL A 108 -3.08 -4.49 12.80
CA VAL A 108 -2.21 -3.39 12.40
C VAL A 108 -3.03 -2.28 11.76
N THR A 109 -2.80 -1.06 12.20
CA THR A 109 -3.30 0.13 11.50
C THR A 109 -2.13 1.04 11.13
N LEU A 110 -2.12 1.51 9.88
CA LEU A 110 -1.22 2.55 9.40
C LEU A 110 -2.09 3.66 8.80
N LYS A 111 -2.11 4.82 9.44
CA LYS A 111 -2.99 5.93 9.10
C LYS A 111 -2.20 7.21 8.91
N VAL A 112 -2.70 8.07 8.03
CA VAL A 112 -2.12 9.39 7.73
C VAL A 112 -3.04 10.48 8.29
N PHE A 113 -2.43 11.51 8.88
CA PHE A 113 -3.10 12.64 9.51
C PHE A 113 -2.53 13.96 9.00
N ASP A 114 -3.36 14.98 8.94
CA ASP A 114 -2.95 16.37 8.72
C ASP A 114 -2.41 17.01 10.02
N LEU A 115 -2.02 18.30 9.92
CA LEU A 115 -1.51 19.07 11.06
C LEU A 115 -2.53 19.27 12.20
N LEU A 116 -3.83 19.16 11.90
CA LEU A 116 -4.90 19.29 12.88
C LEU A 116 -5.25 17.94 13.53
N GLY A 117 -4.56 16.86 13.14
CA GLY A 117 -4.82 15.52 13.64
C GLY A 117 -6.03 14.84 12.98
N LYS A 118 -6.59 15.39 11.90
CA LYS A 118 -7.65 14.75 11.14
C LYS A 118 -7.05 13.62 10.28
N GLU A 119 -7.66 12.43 10.34
CA GLU A 119 -7.32 11.31 9.46
C GLU A 119 -7.65 11.67 8.01
N VAL A 120 -6.65 11.58 7.13
CA VAL A 120 -6.76 11.87 5.70
C VAL A 120 -6.59 10.62 4.83
N ALA A 121 -5.97 9.56 5.35
CA ALA A 121 -5.88 8.27 4.69
C ALA A 121 -5.72 7.13 5.69
N SER A 122 -6.29 5.96 5.37
CA SER A 122 -6.05 4.70 6.07
C SER A 122 -5.37 3.74 5.10
N LEU A 123 -4.08 3.44 5.34
CA LEU A 123 -3.24 2.66 4.43
C LEU A 123 -3.28 1.17 4.78
N VAL A 124 -3.33 0.85 6.07
CA VAL A 124 -3.43 -0.51 6.60
C VAL A 124 -4.46 -0.53 7.70
N ASN A 125 -5.32 -1.55 7.70
CA ASN A 125 -6.32 -1.77 8.75
C ASN A 125 -6.71 -3.26 8.76
N GLU A 126 -5.78 -4.13 9.19
CA GLU A 126 -5.97 -5.58 9.12
C GLU A 126 -5.06 -6.34 10.08
N LYS A 127 -5.33 -7.63 10.25
CA LYS A 127 -4.43 -8.55 10.97
C LYS A 127 -3.27 -8.96 10.06
N GLN A 128 -2.04 -8.74 10.52
CA GLN A 128 -0.81 -9.09 9.82
C GLN A 128 0.08 -9.99 10.68
N ASN A 129 0.80 -10.90 10.02
CA ASN A 129 1.78 -11.77 10.67
C ASN A 129 3.06 -11.00 11.01
N ALA A 130 3.91 -11.60 11.85
CA ALA A 130 5.26 -11.10 12.05
C ALA A 130 6.01 -11.02 10.72
N GLY A 131 6.82 -9.98 10.52
CA GLY A 131 7.55 -9.76 9.26
C GLY A 131 7.85 -8.29 8.97
N SER A 132 8.49 -8.05 7.83
CA SER A 132 8.79 -6.71 7.31
C SER A 132 7.84 -6.36 6.18
N TYR A 133 7.32 -5.15 6.19
CA TYR A 133 6.29 -4.66 5.27
C TYR A 133 6.68 -3.34 4.64
N ALA A 134 6.17 -3.11 3.43
CA ALA A 134 6.29 -1.84 2.71
C ALA A 134 4.92 -1.44 2.15
N VAL A 135 4.59 -0.16 2.29
CA VAL A 135 3.36 0.45 1.76
C VAL A 135 3.74 1.67 0.95
N ASP A 136 3.28 1.74 -0.28
CA ASP A 136 3.41 2.93 -1.10
C ASP A 136 2.20 3.85 -0.87
N PHE A 137 2.49 5.11 -0.62
CA PHE A 137 1.49 6.16 -0.42
C PHE A 137 1.58 7.16 -1.55
N ASN A 138 0.43 7.40 -2.21
CA ASN A 138 0.31 8.38 -3.28
C ASN A 138 -0.70 9.47 -2.88
N SER A 139 -0.23 10.69 -2.72
CA SER A 139 -1.02 11.82 -2.27
C SER A 139 -2.12 12.26 -3.25
N THR A 140 -2.01 11.90 -4.54
CA THR A 140 -3.03 12.25 -5.54
C THR A 140 -4.32 11.47 -5.36
N GLU A 141 -4.26 10.24 -4.83
CA GLU A 141 -5.43 9.41 -4.57
C GLU A 141 -6.34 10.00 -3.49
N TYR A 142 -5.76 10.81 -2.61
CA TYR A 142 -6.45 11.47 -1.50
C TYR A 142 -6.63 12.98 -1.72
N ASN A 143 -6.23 13.50 -2.90
CA ASN A 143 -6.30 14.92 -3.25
C ASN A 143 -5.62 15.86 -2.23
N LEU A 144 -4.50 15.42 -1.64
CA LEU A 144 -3.81 16.16 -0.58
C LEU A 144 -3.03 17.34 -1.16
N PRO A 145 -3.12 18.56 -0.56
CA PRO A 145 -2.28 19.70 -0.91
C PRO A 145 -0.84 19.53 -0.38
N SER A 146 0.10 20.33 -0.91
CA SER A 146 1.44 20.43 -0.33
C SER A 146 1.36 20.81 1.14
N GLY A 147 2.17 20.14 1.98
CA GLY A 147 2.13 20.39 3.42
C GLY A 147 2.85 19.32 4.24
N ILE A 148 2.73 19.48 5.55
CA ILE A 148 3.23 18.52 6.54
C ILE A 148 2.10 17.57 6.91
N TYR A 149 2.42 16.27 6.92
CA TYR A 149 1.54 15.20 7.35
C TYR A 149 2.25 14.31 8.36
N PHE A 150 1.48 13.56 9.11
CA PHE A 150 1.98 12.56 10.04
C PHE A 150 1.39 11.20 9.67
N TYR A 151 2.19 10.15 9.81
CA TYR A 151 1.66 8.79 9.70
C TYR A 151 1.97 8.02 10.98
N THR A 152 0.99 7.24 11.43
CA THR A 152 1.02 6.49 12.68
C THR A 152 0.81 5.02 12.40
N LEU A 153 1.75 4.21 12.87
CA LEU A 153 1.61 2.75 12.95
C LEU A 153 1.16 2.38 14.35
N ALA A 154 0.10 1.56 14.45
CA ALA A 154 -0.28 0.93 15.71
C ALA A 154 -0.42 -0.59 15.50
N ALA A 155 0.14 -1.38 16.44
CA ALA A 155 0.11 -2.83 16.43
C ALA A 155 0.13 -3.36 17.88
N GLY A 156 -1.05 -3.72 18.42
CA GLY A 156 -1.21 -4.00 19.83
C GLY A 156 -0.92 -2.77 20.69
N GLU A 157 0.02 -2.90 21.64
CA GLU A 157 0.46 -1.78 22.48
C GLU A 157 1.50 -0.87 21.79
N PHE A 158 2.08 -1.31 20.69
CA PHE A 158 3.05 -0.51 19.94
C PHE A 158 2.34 0.59 19.17
N LYS A 159 2.85 1.83 19.32
CA LYS A 159 2.40 2.99 18.54
C LYS A 159 3.59 3.91 18.26
N GLU A 160 3.82 4.19 17.00
CA GLU A 160 4.86 5.13 16.57
C GLU A 160 4.31 6.06 15.49
N THR A 161 4.70 7.34 15.55
CA THR A 161 4.30 8.38 14.60
C THR A 161 5.53 9.03 14.00
N ARG A 162 5.48 9.25 12.68
CA ARG A 162 6.52 9.96 11.93
C ARG A 162 5.94 11.07 11.08
N LYS A 163 6.78 12.07 10.81
CA LYS A 163 6.44 13.22 9.97
C LYS A 163 6.86 12.96 8.52
N MET A 164 6.05 13.42 7.57
CA MET A 164 6.38 13.46 6.15
C MET A 164 6.01 14.82 5.54
N ILE A 165 6.68 15.19 4.45
CA ILE A 165 6.51 16.48 3.77
C ILE A 165 6.15 16.20 2.31
N LEU A 166 4.97 16.66 1.91
CA LEU A 166 4.50 16.63 0.53
C LEU A 166 4.80 17.96 -0.15
N ILE A 167 5.44 17.90 -1.31
CA ILE A 167 5.65 19.03 -2.22
C ILE A 167 5.07 18.71 -3.60
N LYS A 168 4.35 19.66 -4.16
CA LYS A 168 3.81 19.59 -5.53
C LYS A 168 4.52 20.55 -6.42
#